data_fc58cb35aa05dda00fed54b2228dcfc0
#
_entry.id   fc58cb35aa05dda00fed54b2228dcfc0
#
_cell.length_a   1.000
_cell.length_b   1.000
_cell.length_c   1.000
_cell.angle_alpha   90.00
_cell.angle_beta   90.00
_cell.angle_gamma   90.00
#
_symmetry.space_group_name_H-M   'P 1'
#
loop_
_entity.id
_entity.type
_entity.pdbx_description
1 polymer ?
#
loop_
_entity_poly.entity_id
_entity_poly.type
_entity_poly.pdbx_seq_one_letter_code
_entity_poly.pdbx_strand_id
1 'polypeptide(L)'
;VVLNKNLQNILKDNIFDPPDMKDTGFSLDNKKSQRLMTLYQYDSQNKKLIEEKNPQDYPINSETYARGGHGLYSTINDYNKFCKMLLNGNSDNGAQIISEKTLNLIIKNTLPENLLPMKIDGIEGLSEEDDNGLAPYGWGLGFRVLMNKTKFNPYGQIGEFGWSGYASTYFMIDPVNKISAVLMMQIIDGDRVLKQDFYNNIFKNLKEI
;
A
#
# COMPACT_ATOMS: atom_id res chain seq x y z
N VAL A 1 -11.47 -20.93 2.22
CA VAL A 1 -12.34 -22.01 1.76
C VAL A 1 -11.72 -22.79 0.61
N VAL A 2 -11.19 -22.13 -0.43
CA VAL A 2 -10.58 -22.82 -1.59
C VAL A 2 -9.35 -23.62 -1.21
N LEU A 3 -8.49 -23.12 -0.32
CA LEU A 3 -7.24 -23.77 0.09
C LEU A 3 -7.34 -24.53 1.42
N ASN A 4 -8.50 -24.51 2.08
CA ASN A 4 -8.72 -25.12 3.39
C ASN A 4 -7.67 -24.75 4.46
N LYS A 5 -7.11 -23.54 4.35
CA LYS A 5 -6.13 -22.94 5.25
C LYS A 5 -6.63 -21.56 5.71
N ASN A 6 -6.21 -21.11 6.88
CA ASN A 6 -6.49 -19.74 7.30
C ASN A 6 -5.63 -18.72 6.50
N LEU A 7 -6.09 -17.48 6.43
CA LEU A 7 -5.43 -16.43 5.64
C LEU A 7 -3.99 -16.18 6.08
N GLN A 8 -3.73 -16.16 7.39
CA GLN A 8 -2.38 -15.96 7.92
C GLN A 8 -1.39 -17.00 7.37
N ASN A 9 -1.76 -18.28 7.40
CA ASN A 9 -0.89 -19.35 6.92
C ASN A 9 -0.71 -19.28 5.39
N ILE A 10 -1.79 -18.93 4.66
CA ILE A 10 -1.70 -18.75 3.21
C ILE A 10 -0.70 -17.64 2.86
N LEU A 11 -0.81 -16.48 3.50
CA LEU A 11 0.09 -15.37 3.25
C LEU A 11 1.52 -15.66 3.73
N LYS A 12 1.65 -16.30 4.89
CA LYS A 12 2.95 -16.68 5.42
C LYS A 12 3.68 -17.59 4.44
N ASP A 13 3.07 -18.72 4.07
CA ASP A 13 3.71 -19.76 3.25
C ASP A 13 4.05 -19.28 1.82
N ASN A 14 3.19 -18.41 1.25
CA ASN A 14 3.29 -18.07 -0.18
C ASN A 14 3.82 -16.65 -0.45
N ILE A 15 3.72 -15.73 0.52
CA ILE A 15 4.08 -14.33 0.33
C ILE A 15 5.19 -13.88 1.27
N PHE A 16 5.14 -14.24 2.58
CA PHE A 16 6.06 -13.68 3.56
C PHE A 16 7.36 -14.49 3.67
N ASP A 17 7.27 -15.82 3.76
CA ASP A 17 8.46 -16.68 3.92
C ASP A 17 9.37 -16.66 2.69
N PRO A 18 8.87 -16.74 1.43
CA PRO A 18 9.76 -16.77 0.28
C PRO A 18 10.69 -15.56 0.16
N PRO A 19 10.27 -14.29 0.37
CA PRO A 19 11.17 -13.13 0.39
C PRO A 19 11.79 -12.86 1.77
N ASP A 20 11.62 -13.75 2.76
CA ASP A 20 12.16 -13.58 4.11
C ASP A 20 11.60 -12.35 4.86
N MET A 21 10.29 -12.15 4.83
CA MET A 21 9.58 -11.06 5.53
C MET A 21 9.26 -11.47 6.98
N LYS A 22 10.29 -11.57 7.81
CA LYS A 22 10.21 -12.14 9.19
C LYS A 22 9.41 -11.30 10.17
N ASP A 23 9.30 -10.00 9.91
CA ASP A 23 8.58 -9.05 10.78
C ASP A 23 7.16 -8.73 10.28
N THR A 24 6.67 -9.51 9.31
CA THR A 24 5.34 -9.33 8.75
C THR A 24 4.38 -10.42 9.20
N GLY A 25 3.17 -10.01 9.65
CA GLY A 25 2.14 -10.95 10.12
C GLY A 25 0.97 -10.26 10.81
N PHE A 26 -0.01 -11.07 11.23
CA PHE A 26 -1.21 -10.58 11.92
C PHE A 26 -1.10 -10.62 13.46
N SER A 27 0.01 -11.10 13.98
CA SER A 27 0.29 -11.12 15.42
C SER A 27 1.73 -10.73 15.68
N LEU A 28 1.97 -10.20 16.88
CA LEU A 28 3.28 -9.77 17.35
C LEU A 28 3.66 -10.59 18.59
N ASP A 29 4.85 -11.16 18.58
CA ASP A 29 5.47 -11.68 19.80
C ASP A 29 5.95 -10.55 20.71
N ASN A 30 6.41 -10.89 21.92
CA ASN A 30 6.87 -9.91 22.90
C ASN A 30 8.03 -9.04 22.42
N LYS A 31 8.89 -9.55 21.54
CA LYS A 31 10.03 -8.78 21.00
C LYS A 31 9.58 -7.81 19.92
N LYS A 32 8.65 -8.23 19.07
CA LYS A 32 8.10 -7.41 18.00
C LYS A 32 7.17 -6.33 18.55
N SER A 33 6.37 -6.65 19.58
CA SER A 33 5.48 -5.67 20.22
C SER A 33 6.23 -4.50 20.85
N GLN A 34 7.45 -4.72 21.36
CA GLN A 34 8.31 -3.64 21.88
C GLN A 34 8.80 -2.66 20.81
N ARG A 35 8.75 -3.06 19.55
CA ARG A 35 9.15 -2.21 18.39
C ARG A 35 7.94 -1.59 17.70
N LEU A 36 6.73 -1.89 18.17
CA LEU A 36 5.52 -1.35 17.57
C LEU A 36 5.50 0.16 17.75
N MET A 37 5.35 0.88 16.65
CA MET A 37 5.19 2.32 16.67
C MET A 37 3.83 2.69 17.26
N THR A 38 3.79 3.70 18.13
CA THR A 38 2.56 4.23 18.70
C THR A 38 1.63 4.75 17.62
N LEU A 39 0.36 4.40 17.69
CA LEU A 39 -0.68 4.91 16.82
C LEU A 39 -1.16 6.28 17.33
N TYR A 40 -1.24 7.25 16.44
CA TYR A 40 -1.74 8.59 16.73
C TYR A 40 -2.94 8.92 15.86
N GLN A 41 -3.81 9.77 16.39
CA GLN A 41 -4.83 10.47 15.63
C GLN A 41 -4.41 11.93 15.45
N TYR A 42 -4.60 12.48 14.26
CA TYR A 42 -4.32 13.89 14.01
C TYR A 42 -5.55 14.76 14.37
N ASP A 43 -5.38 15.63 15.34
CA ASP A 43 -6.35 16.65 15.71
C ASP A 43 -6.11 17.89 14.84
N SER A 44 -6.90 18.06 13.79
CA SER A 44 -6.78 19.16 12.84
C SER A 44 -7.12 20.52 13.44
N GLN A 45 -7.96 20.58 14.49
CA GLN A 45 -8.34 21.83 15.15
C GLN A 45 -7.18 22.40 15.98
N ASN A 46 -6.53 21.55 16.74
CA ASN A 46 -5.42 21.93 17.61
C ASN A 46 -4.03 21.69 16.97
N LYS A 47 -3.98 21.16 15.76
CA LYS A 47 -2.75 20.86 14.99
C LYS A 47 -1.75 20.01 15.79
N LYS A 48 -2.22 18.96 16.46
CA LYS A 48 -1.40 18.07 17.29
C LYS A 48 -1.73 16.60 17.06
N LEU A 49 -0.78 15.74 17.41
CA LEU A 49 -0.97 14.31 17.46
C LEU A 49 -1.48 13.90 18.85
N ILE A 50 -2.54 13.09 18.89
CA ILE A 50 -3.10 12.50 20.11
C ILE A 50 -2.88 11.00 20.03
N GLU A 51 -2.27 10.43 21.07
CA GLU A 51 -2.06 8.98 21.14
C GLU A 51 -3.39 8.24 21.19
N GLU A 52 -3.56 7.27 20.28
CA GLU A 52 -4.69 6.35 20.29
C GLU A 52 -4.43 5.22 21.30
N LYS A 53 -5.04 5.32 22.48
CA LYS A 53 -4.80 4.41 23.61
C LYS A 53 -5.57 3.09 23.55
N ASN A 54 -6.65 3.04 22.77
CA ASN A 54 -7.50 1.87 22.65
C ASN A 54 -7.81 1.54 21.19
N PRO A 55 -6.84 1.05 20.42
CA PRO A 55 -7.07 0.66 19.04
C PRO A 55 -7.92 -0.61 19.01
N GLN A 56 -9.25 -0.51 19.29
CA GLN A 56 -10.17 -1.66 19.36
C GLN A 56 -10.20 -2.44 18.04
N ASP A 57 -9.91 -1.79 16.94
CA ASP A 57 -9.90 -2.38 15.60
C ASP A 57 -8.55 -2.99 15.21
N TYR A 58 -7.52 -2.83 16.04
CA TYR A 58 -6.17 -3.31 15.78
C TYR A 58 -5.63 -4.14 16.96
N PRO A 59 -6.21 -5.32 17.24
CA PRO A 59 -5.74 -6.16 18.33
C PRO A 59 -4.31 -6.63 18.03
N ILE A 60 -3.40 -6.36 18.96
CA ILE A 60 -1.98 -6.75 18.88
C ILE A 60 -1.81 -8.27 18.73
N ASN A 61 -2.76 -9.05 19.20
CA ASN A 61 -2.78 -10.51 19.12
C ASN A 61 -4.14 -11.00 18.65
N SER A 62 -4.38 -10.94 17.35
CA SER A 62 -5.53 -11.60 16.74
C SER A 62 -5.18 -13.02 16.33
N GLU A 63 -5.00 -13.93 17.30
CA GLU A 63 -4.76 -15.35 17.00
C GLU A 63 -5.95 -16.02 16.30
N THR A 64 -7.12 -15.45 16.42
CA THR A 64 -8.36 -16.10 16.01
C THR A 64 -8.83 -15.74 14.62
N TYR A 65 -8.44 -14.59 14.06
CA TYR A 65 -8.97 -14.16 12.77
C TYR A 65 -8.10 -13.14 12.03
N ALA A 66 -7.41 -13.58 10.99
CA ALA A 66 -6.72 -12.70 10.05
C ALA A 66 -7.73 -12.05 9.10
N ARG A 67 -7.80 -10.72 9.09
CA ARG A 67 -8.75 -9.95 8.27
C ARG A 67 -8.11 -9.56 6.94
N GLY A 68 -8.82 -9.74 5.85
CA GLY A 68 -8.30 -9.42 4.50
C GLY A 68 -8.10 -7.94 4.23
N GLY A 69 -8.79 -7.06 4.95
CA GLY A 69 -8.75 -5.61 4.72
C GLY A 69 -7.82 -4.84 5.65
N HIS A 70 -7.40 -5.39 6.78
CA HIS A 70 -6.55 -4.71 7.78
C HIS A 70 -5.96 -5.67 8.82
N GLY A 71 -5.12 -5.14 9.72
CA GLY A 71 -4.55 -5.89 10.84
C GLY A 71 -3.18 -6.51 10.58
N LEU A 72 -2.60 -6.28 9.41
CA LEU A 72 -1.25 -6.75 9.10
C LEU A 72 -0.22 -5.76 9.66
N TYR A 73 0.72 -6.29 10.45
CA TYR A 73 1.92 -5.59 10.90
C TYR A 73 3.07 -5.86 9.95
N SER A 74 3.92 -4.89 9.74
CA SER A 74 5.12 -5.04 8.93
C SER A 74 6.20 -4.01 9.33
N THR A 75 7.34 -4.11 8.70
CA THR A 75 8.41 -3.09 8.75
C THR A 75 8.66 -2.54 7.35
N ILE A 76 9.30 -1.38 7.27
CA ILE A 76 9.68 -0.78 5.98
C ILE A 76 10.57 -1.72 5.16
N ASN A 77 11.46 -2.47 5.83
CA ASN A 77 12.36 -3.42 5.17
C ASN A 77 11.58 -4.59 4.56
N ASP A 78 10.66 -5.21 5.31
CA ASP A 78 9.87 -6.32 4.83
C ASP A 78 8.91 -5.88 3.72
N TYR A 79 8.24 -4.73 3.91
CA TYR A 79 7.33 -4.22 2.90
C TYR A 79 8.05 -3.83 1.60
N ASN A 80 9.29 -3.35 1.70
CA ASN A 80 10.13 -3.12 0.51
C ASN A 80 10.48 -4.41 -0.23
N LYS A 81 10.70 -5.53 0.48
CA LYS A 81 10.86 -6.85 -0.17
C LYS A 81 9.60 -7.25 -0.96
N PHE A 82 8.42 -7.01 -0.37
CA PHE A 82 7.15 -7.21 -1.07
C PHE A 82 7.03 -6.33 -2.33
N CYS A 83 7.37 -5.05 -2.22
CA CYS A 83 7.35 -4.14 -3.37
C CYS A 83 8.33 -4.57 -4.47
N LYS A 84 9.55 -4.99 -4.12
CA LYS A 84 10.52 -5.51 -5.08
C LYS A 84 10.04 -6.80 -5.76
N MET A 85 9.39 -7.69 -5.00
CA MET A 85 8.77 -8.89 -5.56
C MET A 85 7.70 -8.54 -6.60
N LEU A 86 6.85 -7.55 -6.32
CA LEU A 86 5.84 -7.08 -7.28
C LEU A 86 6.47 -6.37 -8.49
N LEU A 87 7.60 -5.70 -8.31
CA LEU A 87 8.31 -5.03 -9.39
C LEU A 87 9.00 -6.01 -10.35
N ASN A 88 9.55 -7.09 -9.82
CA ASN A 88 10.39 -8.03 -10.55
C ASN A 88 9.74 -9.40 -10.83
N GLY A 89 8.59 -9.69 -10.19
CA GLY A 89 7.97 -11.03 -10.20
C GLY A 89 8.68 -12.05 -9.31
N ASN A 90 9.87 -11.73 -8.80
CA ASN A 90 10.74 -12.61 -8.01
C ASN A 90 11.16 -11.92 -6.71
N SER A 91 11.41 -12.72 -5.68
CA SER A 91 12.06 -12.24 -4.46
C SER A 91 13.58 -12.04 -4.66
N ASP A 92 14.22 -11.31 -3.76
CA ASP A 92 15.67 -11.06 -3.81
C ASP A 92 16.54 -12.36 -3.76
N ASN A 93 15.99 -13.44 -3.22
CA ASN A 93 16.63 -14.78 -3.22
C ASN A 93 16.35 -15.62 -4.48
N GLY A 94 15.69 -15.03 -5.49
CA GLY A 94 15.40 -15.66 -6.77
C GLY A 94 14.15 -16.54 -6.82
N ALA A 95 13.39 -16.68 -5.72
CA ALA A 95 12.14 -17.44 -5.74
C ALA A 95 11.08 -16.69 -6.55
N GLN A 96 10.53 -17.35 -7.57
CA GLN A 96 9.39 -16.82 -8.33
C GLN A 96 8.12 -17.00 -7.52
N ILE A 97 7.48 -15.87 -7.15
CA ILE A 97 6.26 -15.84 -6.34
C ILE A 97 5.04 -15.60 -7.23
N ILE A 98 5.16 -14.70 -8.17
CA ILE A 98 4.10 -14.34 -9.11
C ILE A 98 4.62 -14.42 -10.53
N SER A 99 3.89 -15.09 -11.41
CA SER A 99 4.25 -15.10 -12.83
C SER A 99 4.04 -13.71 -13.45
N GLU A 100 4.83 -13.38 -14.46
CA GLU A 100 4.67 -12.13 -15.22
C GLU A 100 3.24 -11.97 -15.75
N LYS A 101 2.64 -13.04 -16.25
CA LYS A 101 1.25 -13.05 -16.70
C LYS A 101 0.28 -12.66 -15.58
N THR A 102 0.48 -13.18 -14.37
CA THR A 102 -0.36 -12.84 -13.21
C THR A 102 -0.12 -11.42 -12.76
N LEU A 103 1.14 -10.96 -12.73
CA LEU A 103 1.47 -9.58 -12.39
C LEU A 103 0.79 -8.59 -13.34
N ASN A 104 0.85 -8.84 -14.65
CA ASN A 104 0.19 -8.01 -15.66
C ASN A 104 -1.34 -7.96 -15.50
N LEU A 105 -1.96 -9.02 -14.97
CA LEU A 105 -3.39 -9.00 -14.61
C LEU A 105 -3.66 -8.16 -13.35
N ILE A 106 -2.78 -8.25 -12.36
CA ILE A 106 -2.92 -7.54 -11.08
C ILE A 106 -2.88 -6.02 -11.28
N ILE A 107 -1.98 -5.54 -12.15
CA ILE A 107 -1.73 -4.11 -12.38
C ILE A 107 -2.55 -3.51 -13.54
N LYS A 108 -3.38 -4.30 -14.19
CA LYS A 108 -4.27 -3.81 -15.24
C LYS A 108 -5.57 -3.28 -14.64
N ASN A 109 -6.03 -2.09 -15.10
CA ASN A 109 -7.37 -1.64 -14.74
C ASN A 109 -8.43 -2.66 -15.18
N THR A 110 -9.28 -3.05 -14.26
CA THR A 110 -10.39 -3.99 -14.46
C THR A 110 -11.76 -3.34 -14.31
N LEU A 111 -11.80 -2.05 -13.92
CA LEU A 111 -13.06 -1.32 -13.80
C LEU A 111 -13.61 -0.95 -15.17
N PRO A 112 -14.91 -1.14 -15.41
CA PRO A 112 -15.62 -0.60 -16.57
C PRO A 112 -15.56 0.94 -16.58
N GLU A 113 -15.62 1.53 -17.78
CA GLU A 113 -15.55 3.00 -17.95
C GLU A 113 -16.64 3.75 -17.19
N ASN A 114 -17.84 3.19 -17.07
CA ASN A 114 -18.94 3.80 -16.32
C ASN A 114 -18.75 3.83 -14.80
N LEU A 115 -17.71 3.17 -14.27
CA LEU A 115 -17.32 3.22 -12.87
C LEU A 115 -16.09 4.13 -12.64
N LEU A 116 -15.65 4.84 -13.66
CA LEU A 116 -14.59 5.84 -13.58
C LEU A 116 -15.18 7.25 -13.65
N PRO A 117 -14.62 8.22 -12.92
CA PRO A 117 -13.55 8.07 -11.93
C PRO A 117 -14.00 7.25 -10.73
N MET A 118 -13.10 6.45 -10.21
CA MET A 118 -13.38 5.61 -9.03
C MET A 118 -13.67 6.48 -7.82
N LYS A 119 -14.86 6.30 -7.22
CA LYS A 119 -15.28 7.04 -6.01
C LYS A 119 -15.13 6.14 -4.80
N ILE A 120 -14.27 6.53 -3.88
CA ILE A 120 -14.14 5.87 -2.58
C ILE A 120 -14.28 6.96 -1.51
N ASP A 121 -15.28 6.84 -0.65
CA ASP A 121 -15.53 7.80 0.41
C ASP A 121 -14.29 7.97 1.30
N GLY A 122 -13.94 9.22 1.57
CA GLY A 122 -12.79 9.58 2.38
C GLY A 122 -11.42 9.45 1.68
N ILE A 123 -11.36 9.06 0.40
CA ILE A 123 -10.12 9.05 -0.39
C ILE A 123 -10.22 10.08 -1.51
N GLU A 124 -9.82 11.31 -1.21
CA GLU A 124 -9.74 12.39 -2.19
C GLU A 124 -8.62 12.11 -3.21
N GLY A 125 -8.76 12.69 -4.40
CA GLY A 125 -7.80 12.53 -5.48
C GLY A 125 -7.98 11.26 -6.32
N LEU A 126 -8.78 10.28 -5.88
CA LEU A 126 -9.17 9.15 -6.72
C LEU A 126 -10.40 9.45 -7.58
N SER A 127 -11.26 10.33 -7.07
CA SER A 127 -12.54 10.70 -7.67
C SER A 127 -12.51 12.04 -8.39
N GLU A 128 -11.40 12.75 -8.38
CA GLU A 128 -11.30 14.03 -9.04
C GLU A 128 -10.86 13.84 -10.49
N GLU A 129 -11.76 14.18 -11.40
CA GLU A 129 -11.42 14.36 -12.81
C GLU A 129 -10.53 15.60 -12.93
N ASP A 130 -9.59 15.57 -13.87
CA ASP A 130 -8.88 16.78 -14.26
C ASP A 130 -9.80 17.69 -15.11
N ASP A 131 -9.28 18.84 -15.51
CA ASP A 131 -10.02 19.81 -16.30
C ASP A 131 -10.44 19.28 -17.71
N ASN A 132 -9.93 18.09 -18.09
CA ASN A 132 -10.28 17.37 -19.32
C ASN A 132 -11.26 16.20 -19.08
N GLY A 133 -11.75 16.01 -17.85
CA GLY A 133 -12.64 14.90 -17.48
C GLY A 133 -11.93 13.53 -17.39
N LEU A 134 -10.60 13.50 -17.27
CA LEU A 134 -9.85 12.26 -17.19
C LEU A 134 -9.73 11.77 -15.76
N ALA A 135 -10.14 10.52 -15.54
CA ALA A 135 -9.90 9.82 -14.28
C ALA A 135 -8.41 9.51 -14.13
N PRO A 136 -7.73 9.96 -13.05
CA PRO A 136 -6.31 9.66 -12.85
C PRO A 136 -6.05 8.18 -12.62
N TYR A 137 -6.93 7.51 -11.89
CA TYR A 137 -6.73 6.14 -11.45
C TYR A 137 -7.88 5.19 -11.80
N GLY A 138 -7.49 3.95 -12.10
CA GLY A 138 -8.35 2.77 -12.13
C GLY A 138 -7.97 1.79 -11.02
N TRP A 139 -8.54 0.59 -11.08
CA TRP A 139 -8.32 -0.46 -10.10
C TRP A 139 -7.96 -1.79 -10.77
N GLY A 140 -6.85 -2.38 -10.33
CA GLY A 140 -6.45 -3.73 -10.70
C GLY A 140 -6.99 -4.77 -9.71
N LEU A 141 -6.27 -5.86 -9.53
CA LEU A 141 -6.63 -6.86 -8.53
C LEU A 141 -5.98 -6.53 -7.17
N GLY A 142 -6.58 -5.56 -6.46
CA GLY A 142 -6.12 -5.13 -5.14
C GLY A 142 -5.23 -3.89 -5.12
N PHE A 143 -4.96 -3.26 -6.26
CA PHE A 143 -4.15 -2.05 -6.36
C PHE A 143 -4.83 -0.94 -7.16
N ARG A 144 -4.64 0.27 -6.72
CA ARG A 144 -4.86 1.46 -7.52
C ARG A 144 -3.83 1.48 -8.66
N VAL A 145 -4.25 1.80 -9.87
CA VAL A 145 -3.40 1.86 -11.07
C VAL A 145 -3.51 3.23 -11.71
N LEU A 146 -2.39 3.89 -11.97
CA LEU A 146 -2.36 5.18 -12.66
C LEU A 146 -2.66 4.99 -14.14
N MET A 147 -3.78 5.55 -14.60
CA MET A 147 -4.26 5.44 -15.99
C MET A 147 -3.95 6.70 -16.80
N ASN A 148 -4.06 7.87 -16.18
CA ASN A 148 -3.88 9.15 -16.83
C ASN A 148 -3.04 10.07 -15.96
N LYS A 149 -2.13 10.85 -16.58
CA LYS A 149 -1.44 11.93 -15.89
C LYS A 149 -2.37 13.12 -15.79
N THR A 150 -2.55 13.61 -14.58
CA THR A 150 -3.40 14.74 -14.27
C THR A 150 -2.64 15.77 -13.44
N LYS A 151 -3.26 16.90 -13.13
CA LYS A 151 -2.69 17.92 -12.23
C LYS A 151 -2.36 17.37 -10.83
N PHE A 152 -3.03 16.30 -10.41
CA PHE A 152 -2.83 15.67 -9.10
C PHE A 152 -1.62 14.72 -9.05
N ASN A 153 -1.19 14.21 -10.21
CA ASN A 153 -0.07 13.27 -10.34
C ASN A 153 0.75 13.51 -11.61
N PRO A 154 1.29 14.71 -11.78
CA PRO A 154 1.94 15.12 -13.03
C PRO A 154 3.27 14.38 -13.29
N TYR A 155 3.87 13.80 -12.27
CA TYR A 155 5.19 13.18 -12.34
C TYR A 155 5.18 11.67 -12.52
N GLY A 156 4.11 10.99 -12.09
CA GLY A 156 3.99 9.52 -12.16
C GLY A 156 4.00 8.97 -13.58
N GLN A 157 4.25 7.70 -13.73
CA GLN A 157 4.20 7.01 -15.01
C GLN A 157 2.90 6.20 -15.12
N ILE A 158 2.28 6.21 -16.30
CA ILE A 158 1.11 5.37 -16.57
C ILE A 158 1.48 3.91 -16.32
N GLY A 159 0.64 3.19 -15.59
CA GLY A 159 0.91 1.85 -15.12
C GLY A 159 1.55 1.78 -13.72
N GLU A 160 1.86 2.92 -13.09
CA GLU A 160 2.21 2.97 -11.67
C GLU A 160 1.06 2.41 -10.84
N PHE A 161 1.37 1.60 -9.84
CA PHE A 161 0.36 1.00 -8.97
C PHE A 161 0.78 1.02 -7.50
N GLY A 162 -0.18 0.88 -6.61
CA GLY A 162 0.05 0.90 -5.17
C GLY A 162 -1.23 1.06 -4.38
N TRP A 163 -1.08 1.33 -3.09
CA TRP A 163 -2.20 1.63 -2.21
C TRP A 163 -1.75 2.37 -0.95
N SER A 164 -2.72 2.72 -0.12
CA SER A 164 -2.49 3.35 1.18
C SER A 164 -3.29 2.67 2.27
N GLY A 165 -2.80 2.74 3.51
CA GLY A 165 -3.49 2.24 4.69
C GLY A 165 -4.15 3.36 5.51
N TYR A 166 -5.08 2.95 6.39
CA TYR A 166 -5.84 3.85 7.25
C TYR A 166 -4.94 4.68 8.19
N ALA A 167 -3.86 4.08 8.71
CA ALA A 167 -2.86 4.77 9.53
C ALA A 167 -1.81 5.55 8.71
N SER A 168 -2.18 6.00 7.51
CA SER A 168 -1.35 6.80 6.61
C SER A 168 -0.10 6.11 6.06
N THR A 169 -0.02 4.78 6.13
CA THR A 169 0.96 4.04 5.37
C THR A 169 0.69 4.19 3.87
N TYR A 170 1.74 4.19 3.05
CA TYR A 170 1.63 4.35 1.61
C TYR A 170 2.73 3.57 0.90
N PHE A 171 2.42 2.99 -0.23
CA PHE A 171 3.43 2.47 -1.14
C PHE A 171 3.02 2.71 -2.59
N MET A 172 4.04 2.79 -3.44
CA MET A 172 3.89 2.87 -4.89
C MET A 172 4.97 2.06 -5.58
N ILE A 173 4.63 1.55 -6.73
CA ILE A 173 5.54 0.81 -7.62
C ILE A 173 5.39 1.37 -9.02
N ASP A 174 6.50 1.81 -9.59
CA ASP A 174 6.60 2.28 -10.97
C ASP A 174 7.40 1.25 -11.78
N PRO A 175 6.73 0.42 -12.58
CA PRO A 175 7.40 -0.59 -13.38
C PRO A 175 8.19 -0.01 -14.56
N VAL A 176 7.88 1.20 -15.00
CA VAL A 176 8.57 1.87 -16.12
C VAL A 176 9.96 2.32 -15.69
N ASN A 177 10.05 3.04 -14.56
CA ASN A 177 11.31 3.51 -14.01
C ASN A 177 11.99 2.49 -13.09
N LYS A 178 11.35 1.31 -12.85
CA LYS A 178 11.82 0.25 -11.96
C LYS A 178 12.06 0.73 -10.53
N ILE A 179 11.10 1.47 -10.00
CA ILE A 179 11.16 2.07 -8.66
C ILE A 179 10.04 1.54 -7.81
N SER A 180 10.34 1.34 -6.54
CA SER A 180 9.35 1.19 -5.48
C SER A 180 9.63 2.15 -4.35
N ALA A 181 8.57 2.67 -3.73
CA ALA A 181 8.69 3.55 -2.58
C ALA A 181 7.68 3.16 -1.51
N VAL A 182 8.11 3.23 -0.26
CA VAL A 182 7.30 2.86 0.91
C VAL A 182 7.41 3.96 1.94
N LEU A 183 6.27 4.45 2.41
CA LEU A 183 6.15 5.38 3.52
C LEU A 183 5.40 4.68 4.66
N MET A 184 6.04 4.56 5.82
CA MET A 184 5.42 3.99 7.02
C MET A 184 5.14 5.10 8.03
N MET A 185 3.87 5.29 8.31
CA MET A 185 3.36 6.18 9.36
C MET A 185 2.36 5.44 10.21
N GLN A 186 2.06 5.95 11.40
CA GLN A 186 1.03 5.46 12.30
C GLN A 186 0.18 6.65 12.77
N ILE A 187 -0.51 7.29 11.81
CA ILE A 187 -1.31 8.49 12.03
C ILE A 187 -2.66 8.30 11.33
N ILE A 188 -3.74 8.18 12.12
CA ILE A 188 -5.11 8.21 11.63
C ILE A 188 -5.43 9.66 11.25
N ASP A 189 -6.14 9.86 10.16
CA ASP A 189 -6.48 11.18 9.60
C ASP A 189 -5.24 12.06 9.37
N GLY A 190 -4.10 11.42 9.11
CA GLY A 190 -2.83 12.10 8.85
C GLY A 190 -2.90 12.99 7.61
N ASP A 191 -2.06 14.02 7.61
CA ASP A 191 -2.00 15.02 6.57
C ASP A 191 -1.70 14.39 5.20
N ARG A 192 -2.58 14.62 4.24
CA ARG A 192 -2.44 14.19 2.85
C ARG A 192 -1.29 14.87 2.14
N VAL A 193 -0.93 16.07 2.56
CA VAL A 193 0.19 16.84 2.00
C VAL A 193 1.48 16.04 2.14
N LEU A 194 1.72 15.36 3.25
CA LEU A 194 2.90 14.52 3.43
C LEU A 194 3.01 13.38 2.40
N LYS A 195 1.89 12.74 2.06
CA LYS A 195 1.89 11.68 1.03
C LYS A 195 2.15 12.27 -0.36
N GLN A 196 1.54 13.41 -0.65
CA GLN A 196 1.72 14.09 -1.92
C GLN A 196 3.15 14.63 -2.07
N ASP A 197 3.71 15.21 -1.01
CA ASP A 197 5.09 15.68 -0.99
C ASP A 197 6.08 14.53 -1.11
N PHE A 198 5.86 13.42 -0.42
CA PHE A 198 6.66 12.21 -0.58
C PHE A 198 6.67 11.71 -2.02
N TYR A 199 5.49 11.58 -2.62
CA TYR A 199 5.31 11.19 -4.01
C TYR A 199 6.02 12.15 -4.99
N ASN A 200 5.75 13.45 -4.87
CA ASN A 200 6.31 14.46 -5.74
C ASN A 200 7.85 14.52 -5.66
N ASN A 201 8.41 14.41 -4.45
CA ASN A 201 9.85 14.46 -4.25
C ASN A 201 10.58 13.27 -4.86
N ILE A 202 9.97 12.07 -4.85
CA ILE A 202 10.54 10.90 -5.51
C ILE A 202 10.70 11.19 -7.01
N PHE A 203 9.61 11.56 -7.68
CA PHE A 203 9.61 11.72 -9.13
C PHE A 203 10.33 13.00 -9.62
N LYS A 204 10.31 14.07 -8.82
CA LYS A 204 11.01 15.31 -9.17
C LYS A 204 12.52 15.09 -9.24
N ASN A 205 13.07 14.35 -8.29
CA ASN A 205 14.51 14.10 -8.21
C ASN A 205 14.99 13.02 -9.22
N LEU A 206 14.09 12.17 -9.72
CA LEU A 206 14.43 11.18 -10.75
C LEU A 206 14.72 11.78 -12.14
N LYS A 207 14.20 12.96 -12.43
CA LYS A 207 14.47 13.66 -13.71
C LYS A 207 15.87 14.30 -13.76
N GLU A 208 16.58 14.29 -12.65
CA GLU A 208 17.92 14.88 -12.52
C GLU A 208 19.05 13.83 -12.58
N ILE A 209 18.70 12.54 -12.75
CA ILE A 209 19.62 11.41 -12.96
C ILE A 209 19.56 10.97 -14.43
#